data_5f87ca8bdc1b891daa2b334f6e1c1555
#
_entry.id   5f87ca8bdc1b891daa2b334f6e1c1555
#
_cell.length_a   1.000
_cell.length_b   1.000
_cell.length_c   1.000
_cell.angle_alpha   90.00
_cell.angle_beta   90.00
_cell.angle_gamma   90.00
#
_symmetry.space_group_name_H-M   'P 1'
#
loop_
_entity.id
_entity.type
_entity.pdbx_description
1 polymer ?
#
loop_
_entity_poly.entity_id
_entity_poly.type
_entity_poly.pdbx_seq_one_letter_code
_entity_poly.pdbx_strand_id
1 'polypeptide(L)'
;MSTIDSLTQVLLIDDDPHLRQALSQTLDLAGLKVTTLADAKGLAERIDRDWPGVVVSDIRMPGVDGLQLLKQLHEQDAELPVLLITGHGDVPLAVQAMRAGAYDFLEKPFASEDLLESVRRALALRRLVLDNRSLRLALADRQQLSGRLVGQSPAIQRLREQIGSLASISTDVLILGETGAGKEVVARALHDLSSRREGPFVAINAGALAESVVESELFGHEPGAFTGAQKRRIGKFEFANGGTLFLDEIESMSLDVQVKLLRLLQERVVERLGGNQLIPLDIRIIAATKEDLRTAADQGRFRADLYYRLNVAPLRIPPLRERGEDILVLFQHFANTASVRHGLPARELQPSQRAMLLRHPWPGNVRELQNAGERFALGLDLGLELSLEEQLPQAATSGNLSEQVEAFERALIAAELTRSHNSLRSLAEALGVPRKTLHDKLRKHGLNFADAGGSSPEESD
;
A
#
# COMPACT_ATOMS: atom_id res chain seq x y z
N MET A 1 11.82 11.04 -12.64
CA MET A 1 11.81 12.43 -13.09
C MET A 1 10.77 12.50 -14.19
N SER A 2 9.62 13.05 -13.89
CA SER A 2 8.41 12.98 -14.70
C SER A 2 8.49 13.98 -15.86
N THR A 3 7.97 13.54 -17.00
CA THR A 3 7.89 14.18 -18.32
C THR A 3 7.07 15.49 -18.38
N ILE A 4 6.96 16.22 -17.28
CA ILE A 4 6.23 17.51 -17.20
C ILE A 4 7.16 18.71 -17.50
N ASP A 5 8.41 18.48 -17.88
CA ASP A 5 9.42 19.55 -17.95
C ASP A 5 9.26 20.53 -19.12
N SER A 6 8.25 20.35 -19.97
CA SER A 6 7.86 21.39 -20.95
C SER A 6 6.40 21.24 -21.37
N LEU A 7 5.47 21.82 -20.62
CA LEU A 7 4.14 22.11 -21.15
C LEU A 7 4.31 23.11 -22.30
N THR A 8 4.26 22.60 -23.54
CA THR A 8 4.45 23.38 -24.75
C THR A 8 3.30 23.23 -25.73
N GLN A 9 2.22 22.54 -25.30
CA GLN A 9 1.10 22.25 -26.20
C GLN A 9 0.16 23.45 -26.31
N VAL A 10 -0.09 23.87 -27.52
CA VAL A 10 -1.05 24.91 -27.84
C VAL A 10 -2.02 24.37 -28.89
N LEU A 11 -3.30 24.48 -28.64
CA LEU A 11 -4.35 24.19 -29.60
C LEU A 11 -4.88 25.50 -30.17
N LEU A 12 -4.59 25.77 -31.46
CA LEU A 12 -4.98 26.98 -32.16
C LEU A 12 -6.18 26.69 -33.05
N ILE A 13 -7.25 27.45 -32.86
CA ILE A 13 -8.50 27.30 -33.61
C ILE A 13 -8.86 28.67 -34.25
N ASP A 14 -8.90 28.71 -35.54
CA ASP A 14 -9.27 29.91 -36.33
C ASP A 14 -9.78 29.43 -37.68
N ASP A 15 -10.86 29.98 -38.21
CA ASP A 15 -11.43 29.58 -39.49
C ASP A 15 -10.65 30.17 -40.67
N ASP A 16 -9.94 31.30 -40.47
CA ASP A 16 -9.05 31.89 -41.50
C ASP A 16 -7.77 31.05 -41.64
N PRO A 17 -7.54 30.38 -42.78
CA PRO A 17 -6.36 29.57 -43.00
C PRO A 17 -5.05 30.35 -43.02
N HIS A 18 -5.06 31.62 -43.45
CA HIS A 18 -3.86 32.44 -43.54
C HIS A 18 -3.42 32.91 -42.16
N LEU A 19 -4.37 33.37 -41.34
CA LEU A 19 -4.10 33.78 -39.96
C LEU A 19 -3.69 32.60 -39.11
N ARG A 20 -4.40 31.48 -39.22
CA ARG A 20 -4.07 30.23 -38.52
C ARG A 20 -2.65 29.77 -38.81
N GLN A 21 -2.22 29.82 -40.10
CA GLN A 21 -0.86 29.49 -40.50
C GLN A 21 0.17 30.47 -39.91
N ALA A 22 -0.07 31.78 -39.97
CA ALA A 22 0.84 32.80 -39.46
C ALA A 22 1.02 32.67 -37.93
N LEU A 23 -0.08 32.48 -37.17
CA LEU A 23 -0.04 32.32 -35.74
C LEU A 23 0.63 31.00 -35.34
N SER A 24 0.37 29.91 -36.07
CA SER A 24 1.05 28.62 -35.84
C SER A 24 2.56 28.76 -36.03
N GLN A 25 3.03 29.40 -37.10
CA GLN A 25 4.44 29.63 -37.31
C GLN A 25 5.08 30.48 -36.21
N THR A 26 4.39 31.50 -35.73
CA THR A 26 4.86 32.35 -34.61
C THR A 26 5.06 31.52 -33.33
N LEU A 27 4.10 30.66 -32.99
CA LEU A 27 4.15 29.83 -31.83
C LEU A 27 5.20 28.71 -31.96
N ASP A 28 5.31 28.09 -33.15
CA ASP A 28 6.31 27.05 -33.43
C ASP A 28 7.74 27.58 -33.35
N LEU A 29 8.00 28.80 -33.90
CA LEU A 29 9.31 29.49 -33.79
C LEU A 29 9.67 29.79 -32.32
N ALA A 30 8.68 29.96 -31.45
CA ALA A 30 8.90 30.17 -30.02
C ALA A 30 9.11 28.85 -29.22
N GLY A 31 9.18 27.70 -29.92
CA GLY A 31 9.42 26.37 -29.34
C GLY A 31 8.18 25.69 -28.77
N LEU A 32 6.98 26.17 -29.13
CA LEU A 32 5.69 25.58 -28.69
C LEU A 32 5.22 24.52 -29.69
N LYS A 33 4.56 23.47 -29.21
CA LYS A 33 3.96 22.43 -30.06
C LYS A 33 2.52 22.83 -30.39
N VAL A 34 2.29 23.26 -31.64
CA VAL A 34 1.00 23.77 -32.04
C VAL A 34 0.20 22.69 -32.79
N THR A 35 -1.04 22.48 -32.37
CA THR A 35 -2.02 21.75 -33.15
C THR A 35 -3.06 22.74 -33.66
N THR A 36 -3.30 22.76 -34.95
CA THR A 36 -4.22 23.72 -35.59
C THR A 36 -5.52 23.06 -36.00
N LEU A 37 -6.65 23.73 -35.76
CA LEU A 37 -7.98 23.31 -36.22
C LEU A 37 -8.68 24.46 -36.95
N ALA A 38 -9.51 24.11 -37.92
CA ALA A 38 -10.33 25.08 -38.66
C ALA A 38 -11.67 25.37 -38.00
N ASP A 39 -12.11 24.47 -37.10
CA ASP A 39 -13.35 24.58 -36.32
C ASP A 39 -13.22 23.90 -34.98
N ALA A 40 -14.17 24.18 -34.08
CA ALA A 40 -14.21 23.66 -32.73
C ALA A 40 -15.03 22.35 -32.57
N LYS A 41 -15.47 21.74 -33.67
CA LYS A 41 -16.38 20.59 -33.65
C LYS A 41 -15.75 19.35 -33.01
N GLY A 42 -16.39 18.81 -31.97
CA GLY A 42 -15.95 17.61 -31.25
C GLY A 42 -14.65 17.77 -30.48
N LEU A 43 -14.19 19.00 -30.24
CA LEU A 43 -12.94 19.27 -29.52
C LEU A 43 -13.05 18.93 -28.04
N ALA A 44 -14.17 19.26 -27.40
CA ALA A 44 -14.40 18.96 -26.00
C ALA A 44 -14.29 17.46 -25.67
N GLU A 45 -14.60 16.58 -26.62
CA GLU A 45 -14.46 15.12 -26.48
C GLU A 45 -13.00 14.63 -26.57
N ARG A 46 -12.08 15.47 -27.09
CA ARG A 46 -10.67 15.13 -27.32
C ARG A 46 -9.72 15.65 -26.24
N ILE A 47 -10.18 16.58 -25.43
CA ILE A 47 -9.41 17.20 -24.34
C ILE A 47 -9.92 16.59 -23.04
N ASP A 48 -9.05 15.87 -22.33
CA ASP A 48 -9.34 15.40 -20.98
C ASP A 48 -9.01 16.47 -19.92
N ARG A 49 -9.46 16.23 -18.68
CA ARG A 49 -9.26 17.15 -17.56
C ARG A 49 -7.80 17.42 -17.22
N ASP A 50 -6.91 16.52 -17.57
CA ASP A 50 -5.47 16.64 -17.27
C ASP A 50 -4.63 16.97 -18.52
N TRP A 51 -5.29 17.38 -19.62
CA TRP A 51 -4.60 17.76 -20.84
C TRP A 51 -3.61 18.92 -20.59
N PRO A 52 -2.30 18.74 -20.97
CA PRO A 52 -1.23 19.63 -20.58
C PRO A 52 -1.03 20.78 -21.58
N GLY A 53 -2.04 21.55 -21.88
CA GLY A 53 -1.95 22.62 -22.87
C GLY A 53 -2.87 23.80 -22.62
N VAL A 54 -2.88 24.69 -23.60
CA VAL A 54 -3.66 25.93 -23.65
C VAL A 54 -4.44 25.96 -24.94
N VAL A 55 -5.68 26.42 -24.91
CA VAL A 55 -6.50 26.63 -26.10
C VAL A 55 -6.46 28.12 -26.51
N VAL A 56 -6.19 28.37 -27.77
CA VAL A 56 -6.28 29.70 -28.39
C VAL A 56 -7.33 29.61 -29.48
N SER A 57 -8.42 30.37 -29.37
CA SER A 57 -9.55 30.28 -30.30
C SER A 57 -9.99 31.66 -30.79
N ASP A 58 -10.28 31.75 -32.08
CA ASP A 58 -11.08 32.91 -32.57
C ASP A 58 -12.48 32.84 -31.96
N ILE A 59 -13.09 33.99 -31.69
CA ILE A 59 -14.44 34.09 -31.20
C ILE A 59 -15.46 33.82 -32.29
N ARG A 60 -15.22 34.41 -33.48
CA ARG A 60 -16.17 34.39 -34.61
C ARG A 60 -15.84 33.26 -35.57
N MET A 61 -16.35 32.06 -35.30
CA MET A 61 -16.15 30.89 -36.16
C MET A 61 -17.50 30.30 -36.60
N PRO A 62 -17.55 29.67 -37.79
CA PRO A 62 -18.75 28.96 -38.23
C PRO A 62 -19.09 27.78 -37.34
N GLY A 63 -20.36 27.63 -36.95
CA GLY A 63 -20.85 26.52 -36.15
C GLY A 63 -20.74 26.78 -34.64
N VAL A 64 -19.68 26.30 -34.00
CA VAL A 64 -19.42 26.54 -32.56
C VAL A 64 -18.52 27.77 -32.44
N ASP A 65 -19.04 28.86 -31.87
CA ASP A 65 -18.25 30.06 -31.61
C ASP A 65 -17.29 29.90 -30.41
N GLY A 66 -16.28 30.77 -30.29
CA GLY A 66 -15.28 30.69 -29.24
C GLY A 66 -15.81 30.80 -27.81
N LEU A 67 -16.94 31.52 -27.62
CA LEU A 67 -17.58 31.62 -26.30
C LEU A 67 -18.35 30.34 -25.93
N GLN A 68 -18.97 29.70 -26.90
CA GLN A 68 -19.61 28.39 -26.71
C GLN A 68 -18.55 27.32 -26.43
N LEU A 69 -17.44 27.34 -27.17
CA LEU A 69 -16.30 26.46 -26.91
C LEU A 69 -15.73 26.64 -25.52
N LEU A 70 -15.48 27.87 -25.07
CA LEU A 70 -15.04 28.17 -23.70
C LEU A 70 -15.95 27.56 -22.65
N LYS A 71 -17.27 27.70 -22.80
CA LYS A 71 -18.25 27.12 -21.91
C LYS A 71 -18.15 25.59 -21.86
N GLN A 72 -18.11 24.92 -23.01
CA GLN A 72 -18.02 23.47 -23.10
C GLN A 72 -16.72 22.93 -22.45
N LEU A 73 -15.59 23.61 -22.68
CA LEU A 73 -14.33 23.23 -22.07
C LEU A 73 -14.30 23.46 -20.56
N HIS A 74 -14.90 24.55 -20.08
CA HIS A 74 -14.97 24.88 -18.66
C HIS A 74 -15.98 24.01 -17.88
N GLU A 75 -16.98 23.44 -18.55
CA GLU A 75 -17.85 22.39 -17.95
C GLU A 75 -17.07 21.13 -17.61
N GLN A 76 -16.02 20.83 -18.36
CA GLN A 76 -15.14 19.67 -18.12
C GLN A 76 -13.99 20.03 -17.16
N ASP A 77 -13.33 21.16 -17.40
CA ASP A 77 -12.22 21.67 -16.61
C ASP A 77 -12.21 23.21 -16.55
N ALA A 78 -12.77 23.76 -15.50
CA ALA A 78 -12.81 25.21 -15.26
C ALA A 78 -11.41 25.86 -15.09
N GLU A 79 -10.37 25.04 -14.89
CA GLU A 79 -8.99 25.50 -14.71
C GLU A 79 -8.16 25.36 -16.02
N LEU A 80 -8.80 24.98 -17.15
CA LEU A 80 -8.16 24.95 -18.47
C LEU A 80 -8.06 26.38 -19.03
N PRO A 81 -6.85 26.89 -19.31
CA PRO A 81 -6.72 28.23 -19.85
C PRO A 81 -7.17 28.28 -21.33
N VAL A 82 -8.11 29.17 -21.61
CA VAL A 82 -8.61 29.44 -22.96
C VAL A 82 -8.38 30.92 -23.25
N LEU A 83 -7.58 31.20 -24.27
CA LEU A 83 -7.38 32.55 -24.82
C LEU A 83 -8.31 32.77 -26.00
N LEU A 84 -8.96 33.89 -26.04
CA LEU A 84 -9.87 34.25 -27.13
C LEU A 84 -9.29 35.37 -27.99
N ILE A 85 -9.39 35.19 -29.30
CA ILE A 85 -9.00 36.21 -30.27
C ILE A 85 -10.27 36.86 -30.82
N THR A 86 -10.30 38.18 -30.91
CA THR A 86 -11.50 38.91 -31.34
C THR A 86 -11.17 39.94 -32.43
N GLY A 87 -12.16 40.28 -33.27
CA GLY A 87 -12.04 41.32 -34.28
C GLY A 87 -12.15 42.71 -33.66
N HIS A 88 -11.85 43.73 -34.48
CA HIS A 88 -11.81 45.13 -34.10
C HIS A 88 -13.18 45.66 -33.57
N GLY A 89 -13.18 46.40 -32.46
CA GLY A 89 -14.35 47.09 -31.93
C GLY A 89 -15.30 46.27 -31.01
N ASP A 90 -14.96 45.01 -30.68
CA ASP A 90 -15.83 44.11 -29.90
C ASP A 90 -15.59 44.18 -28.38
N VAL A 91 -15.40 45.38 -27.79
CA VAL A 91 -15.21 45.52 -26.32
C VAL A 91 -16.28 44.86 -25.48
N PRO A 92 -17.60 44.92 -25.82
CA PRO A 92 -18.62 44.19 -25.08
C PRO A 92 -18.40 42.67 -25.09
N LEU A 93 -17.93 42.12 -26.20
CA LEU A 93 -17.67 40.71 -26.38
C LEU A 93 -16.44 40.25 -25.56
N ALA A 94 -15.39 41.07 -25.51
CA ALA A 94 -14.23 40.86 -24.66
C ALA A 94 -14.58 40.81 -23.17
N VAL A 95 -15.42 41.74 -22.71
CA VAL A 95 -15.94 41.75 -21.32
C VAL A 95 -16.78 40.51 -21.06
N GLN A 96 -17.59 40.08 -22.00
CA GLN A 96 -18.38 38.84 -21.86
C GLN A 96 -17.48 37.61 -21.79
N ALA A 97 -16.44 37.54 -22.60
CA ALA A 97 -15.45 36.45 -22.60
C ALA A 97 -14.75 36.34 -21.22
N MET A 98 -14.27 37.46 -20.69
CA MET A 98 -13.64 37.49 -19.37
C MET A 98 -14.60 37.08 -18.24
N ARG A 99 -15.85 37.51 -18.30
CA ARG A 99 -16.89 37.10 -17.35
C ARG A 99 -17.26 35.61 -17.46
N ALA A 100 -17.14 35.03 -18.66
CA ALA A 100 -17.36 33.60 -18.90
C ALA A 100 -16.15 32.74 -18.47
N GLY A 101 -15.04 33.36 -18.04
CA GLY A 101 -13.86 32.66 -17.52
C GLY A 101 -12.71 32.55 -18.51
N ALA A 102 -12.72 33.25 -19.65
CA ALA A 102 -11.56 33.26 -20.51
C ALA A 102 -10.31 33.71 -19.75
N TYR A 103 -9.18 33.03 -20.00
CA TYR A 103 -7.91 33.36 -19.36
C TYR A 103 -7.41 34.74 -19.81
N ASP A 104 -7.52 35.01 -21.09
CA ASP A 104 -7.13 36.28 -21.68
C ASP A 104 -7.88 36.48 -23.00
N PHE A 105 -7.84 37.72 -23.56
CA PHE A 105 -8.34 37.96 -24.88
C PHE A 105 -7.35 38.89 -25.67
N LEU A 106 -7.29 38.72 -26.98
CA LEU A 106 -6.44 39.50 -27.86
C LEU A 106 -7.29 40.14 -28.96
N GLU A 107 -7.20 41.48 -29.15
CA GLU A 107 -7.93 42.21 -30.19
C GLU A 107 -7.07 42.29 -31.44
N LYS A 108 -7.60 41.85 -32.59
CA LYS A 108 -6.95 41.99 -33.92
C LYS A 108 -7.00 43.43 -34.37
N PRO A 109 -5.87 44.06 -34.85
CA PRO A 109 -4.54 43.48 -34.97
C PRO A 109 -3.74 43.55 -33.66
N PHE A 110 -3.03 42.48 -33.28
CA PHE A 110 -2.15 42.41 -32.11
C PHE A 110 -0.71 42.07 -32.51
N ALA A 111 0.25 42.41 -31.65
CA ALA A 111 1.64 42.02 -31.85
C ALA A 111 1.86 40.53 -31.54
N SER A 112 2.78 39.89 -32.27
CA SER A 112 3.13 38.49 -32.02
C SER A 112 3.64 38.27 -30.60
N GLU A 113 4.32 39.27 -30.02
CA GLU A 113 4.82 39.27 -28.65
C GLU A 113 3.69 39.18 -27.62
N ASP A 114 2.56 39.85 -27.83
CA ASP A 114 1.42 39.84 -26.94
C ASP A 114 0.79 38.44 -26.87
N LEU A 115 0.64 37.77 -28.01
CA LEU A 115 0.17 36.39 -28.06
C LEU A 115 1.12 35.44 -27.33
N LEU A 116 2.42 35.54 -27.59
CA LEU A 116 3.42 34.68 -26.98
C LEU A 116 3.49 34.89 -25.49
N GLU A 117 3.42 36.12 -24.99
CA GLU A 117 3.42 36.42 -23.57
C GLU A 117 2.18 35.83 -22.88
N SER A 118 0.99 36.03 -23.45
CA SER A 118 -0.25 35.49 -22.89
C SER A 118 -0.28 33.97 -22.90
N VAL A 119 0.16 33.31 -23.97
CA VAL A 119 0.26 31.86 -24.05
C VAL A 119 1.25 31.30 -23.03
N ARG A 120 2.43 31.94 -22.87
CA ARG A 120 3.42 31.50 -21.87
C ARG A 120 2.90 31.62 -20.43
N ARG A 121 2.21 32.70 -20.10
CA ARG A 121 1.57 32.88 -18.79
C ARG A 121 0.49 31.84 -18.57
N ALA A 122 -0.32 31.55 -19.57
CA ALA A 122 -1.36 30.53 -19.50
C ALA A 122 -0.79 29.11 -19.31
N LEU A 123 0.28 28.76 -20.03
CA LEU A 123 0.99 27.49 -19.86
C LEU A 123 1.62 27.35 -18.46
N ALA A 124 2.20 28.46 -17.93
CA ALA A 124 2.73 28.46 -16.56
C ALA A 124 1.62 28.24 -15.52
N LEU A 125 0.46 28.87 -15.68
CA LEU A 125 -0.70 28.63 -14.81
C LEU A 125 -1.18 27.19 -14.93
N ARG A 126 -1.32 26.68 -16.16
CA ARG A 126 -1.75 25.27 -16.37
C ARG A 126 -0.82 24.27 -15.71
N ARG A 127 0.47 24.50 -15.78
CA ARG A 127 1.48 23.69 -15.07
C ARG A 127 1.22 23.67 -13.57
N LEU A 128 1.04 24.84 -12.95
CA LEU A 128 0.77 24.94 -11.52
C LEU A 128 -0.52 24.20 -11.12
N VAL A 129 -1.56 24.29 -11.93
CA VAL A 129 -2.82 23.56 -11.71
C VAL A 129 -2.61 22.05 -11.72
N LEU A 130 -1.93 21.53 -12.75
CA LEU A 130 -1.66 20.10 -12.87
C LEU A 130 -0.73 19.59 -11.78
N ASP A 131 0.32 20.34 -11.42
CA ASP A 131 1.20 20.02 -10.30
C ASP A 131 0.43 19.98 -8.97
N ASN A 132 -0.47 20.95 -8.73
CA ASN A 132 -1.31 20.97 -7.54
C ASN A 132 -2.26 19.77 -7.47
N ARG A 133 -2.89 19.38 -8.59
CA ARG A 133 -3.73 18.19 -8.70
C ARG A 133 -2.93 16.92 -8.37
N SER A 134 -1.76 16.77 -8.99
CA SER A 134 -0.90 15.61 -8.74
C SER A 134 -0.44 15.51 -7.29
N LEU A 135 -0.09 16.63 -6.66
CA LEU A 135 0.29 16.68 -5.24
C LEU A 135 -0.90 16.34 -4.32
N ARG A 136 -2.11 16.83 -4.61
CA ARG A 136 -3.31 16.48 -3.85
C ARG A 136 -3.64 15.00 -3.93
N LEU A 137 -3.53 14.39 -5.11
CA LEU A 137 -3.71 12.95 -5.30
C LEU A 137 -2.66 12.17 -4.51
N ALA A 138 -1.38 12.54 -4.61
CA ALA A 138 -0.31 11.89 -3.86
C ALA A 138 -0.49 11.99 -2.33
N LEU A 139 -1.02 13.11 -1.82
CA LEU A 139 -1.36 13.27 -0.41
C LEU A 139 -2.53 12.39 0.01
N ALA A 140 -3.59 12.31 -0.80
CA ALA A 140 -4.73 11.44 -0.56
C ALA A 140 -4.31 9.96 -0.55
N ASP A 141 -3.49 9.54 -1.50
CA ASP A 141 -2.93 8.19 -1.56
C ASP A 141 -2.06 7.86 -0.34
N ARG A 142 -1.23 8.81 0.13
CA ARG A 142 -0.44 8.64 1.36
C ARG A 142 -1.33 8.52 2.60
N GLN A 143 -2.40 9.29 2.70
CA GLN A 143 -3.35 9.21 3.81
C GLN A 143 -4.09 7.86 3.80
N GLN A 144 -4.56 7.42 2.64
CA GLN A 144 -5.20 6.12 2.46
C GLN A 144 -4.27 4.97 2.84
N LEU A 145 -3.00 5.03 2.39
CA LEU A 145 -1.99 4.02 2.72
C LEU A 145 -1.66 4.01 4.21
N SER A 146 -1.57 5.19 4.85
CA SER A 146 -1.31 5.32 6.29
C SER A 146 -2.45 4.77 7.15
N GLY A 147 -3.70 4.87 6.69
CA GLY A 147 -4.86 4.28 7.36
C GLY A 147 -4.89 2.74 7.26
N ARG A 148 -4.37 2.16 6.18
CA ARG A 148 -4.33 0.70 5.98
C ARG A 148 -3.10 0.03 6.59
N LEU A 149 -1.96 0.66 6.46
CA LEU A 149 -0.68 0.17 7.01
C LEU A 149 -0.32 1.02 8.24
N VAL A 150 -1.02 0.77 9.32
CA VAL A 150 -0.86 1.50 10.59
C VAL A 150 0.54 1.31 11.16
N GLY A 151 1.16 2.40 11.65
CA GLY A 151 2.48 2.43 12.25
C GLY A 151 3.29 3.68 11.87
N GLN A 152 4.35 3.95 12.60
CA GLN A 152 5.24 5.10 12.41
C GLN A 152 6.73 4.72 12.36
N SER A 153 7.05 3.43 12.55
CA SER A 153 8.44 2.97 12.51
C SER A 153 9.10 3.24 11.15
N PRO A 154 10.42 3.46 11.11
CA PRO A 154 11.15 3.66 9.85
C PRO A 154 10.99 2.49 8.88
N ALA A 155 10.76 1.28 9.39
CA ALA A 155 10.54 0.09 8.59
C ALA A 155 9.20 0.16 7.82
N ILE A 156 8.11 0.56 8.49
CA ILE A 156 6.81 0.71 7.85
C ILE A 156 6.74 1.92 6.92
N GLN A 157 7.46 3.01 7.23
CA GLN A 157 7.55 4.18 6.36
C GLN A 157 8.23 3.82 5.03
N ARG A 158 9.38 3.12 5.08
CA ARG A 158 10.05 2.60 3.88
C ARG A 158 9.17 1.66 3.06
N LEU A 159 8.41 0.78 3.73
CA LEU A 159 7.47 -0.11 3.05
C LEU A 159 6.39 0.69 2.31
N ARG A 160 5.83 1.75 2.91
CA ARG A 160 4.84 2.62 2.23
C ARG A 160 5.43 3.33 1.01
N GLU A 161 6.66 3.83 1.10
CA GLU A 161 7.36 4.45 -0.03
C GLU A 161 7.58 3.48 -1.18
N GLN A 162 8.00 2.24 -0.87
CA GLN A 162 8.16 1.18 -1.86
C GLN A 162 6.82 0.80 -2.51
N ILE A 163 5.73 0.69 -1.73
CA ILE A 163 4.39 0.44 -2.26
C ILE A 163 3.97 1.55 -3.22
N GLY A 164 4.12 2.82 -2.84
CA GLY A 164 3.78 3.96 -3.69
C GLY A 164 4.55 3.94 -5.01
N SER A 165 5.86 3.66 -4.96
CA SER A 165 6.71 3.57 -6.16
C SER A 165 6.33 2.39 -7.05
N LEU A 166 6.05 1.22 -6.48
CA LEU A 166 5.68 0.02 -7.23
C LEU A 166 4.25 0.07 -7.76
N ALA A 167 3.34 0.77 -7.09
CA ALA A 167 1.95 0.91 -7.52
C ALA A 167 1.83 1.63 -8.88
N SER A 168 2.68 2.63 -9.11
CA SER A 168 2.69 3.40 -10.37
C SER A 168 3.24 2.64 -11.58
N ILE A 169 3.87 1.47 -11.36
CA ILE A 169 4.51 0.67 -12.40
C ILE A 169 3.68 -0.59 -12.64
N SER A 170 3.39 -0.92 -13.91
CA SER A 170 2.65 -2.14 -14.30
C SER A 170 3.53 -3.40 -14.30
N THR A 171 4.36 -3.59 -13.25
CA THR A 171 5.20 -4.78 -13.10
C THR A 171 4.59 -5.77 -12.12
N ASP A 172 4.91 -7.06 -12.29
CA ASP A 172 4.56 -8.09 -11.32
C ASP A 172 5.39 -7.89 -10.04
N VAL A 173 4.82 -8.19 -8.87
CA VAL A 173 5.45 -7.96 -7.56
C VAL A 173 5.50 -9.26 -6.77
N LEU A 174 6.63 -9.53 -6.12
CA LEU A 174 6.79 -10.63 -5.17
C LEU A 174 6.84 -10.09 -3.74
N ILE A 175 5.83 -10.40 -2.93
CA ILE A 175 5.75 -10.01 -1.52
C ILE A 175 6.36 -11.12 -0.66
N LEU A 176 7.41 -10.77 0.09
CA LEU A 176 8.02 -11.64 1.09
C LEU A 176 7.60 -11.19 2.48
N GLY A 177 7.06 -12.10 3.28
CA GLY A 177 6.68 -11.77 4.66
C GLY A 177 6.17 -12.98 5.42
N GLU A 178 6.44 -13.01 6.71
CA GLU A 178 6.01 -14.07 7.60
C GLU A 178 4.49 -14.23 7.63
N THR A 179 4.02 -15.35 8.17
CA THR A 179 2.59 -15.58 8.41
C THR A 179 2.01 -14.47 9.29
N GLY A 180 0.86 -13.93 8.90
CA GLY A 180 0.21 -12.86 9.65
C GLY A 180 0.85 -11.47 9.55
N ALA A 181 1.89 -11.25 8.73
CA ALA A 181 2.55 -9.96 8.56
C ALA A 181 1.73 -8.92 7.79
N GLY A 182 0.65 -9.34 7.11
CA GLY A 182 -0.25 -8.44 6.36
C GLY A 182 -0.02 -8.42 4.85
N LYS A 183 0.44 -9.53 4.24
CA LYS A 183 0.70 -9.65 2.80
C LYS A 183 -0.50 -9.25 1.93
N GLU A 184 -1.71 -9.67 2.28
CA GLU A 184 -2.93 -9.29 1.54
C GLU A 184 -3.24 -7.80 1.62
N VAL A 185 -3.01 -7.17 2.79
CA VAL A 185 -3.20 -5.71 2.96
C VAL A 185 -2.26 -4.93 2.04
N VAL A 186 -1.01 -5.38 1.93
CA VAL A 186 -0.01 -4.80 1.01
C VAL A 186 -0.41 -5.02 -0.45
N ALA A 187 -0.87 -6.21 -0.81
CA ALA A 187 -1.33 -6.51 -2.18
C ALA A 187 -2.53 -5.65 -2.59
N ARG A 188 -3.51 -5.47 -1.70
CA ARG A 188 -4.64 -4.55 -1.92
C ARG A 188 -4.19 -3.10 -2.06
N ALA A 189 -3.25 -2.65 -1.22
CA ALA A 189 -2.71 -1.30 -1.34
C ALA A 189 -1.99 -1.07 -2.68
N LEU A 190 -1.22 -2.04 -3.17
CA LEU A 190 -0.59 -2.00 -4.49
C LEU A 190 -1.61 -1.92 -5.64
N HIS A 191 -2.74 -2.61 -5.51
CA HIS A 191 -3.82 -2.55 -6.51
C HIS A 191 -4.52 -1.19 -6.49
N ASP A 192 -4.99 -0.75 -5.31
CA ASP A 192 -5.82 0.44 -5.14
C ASP A 192 -5.08 1.75 -5.49
N LEU A 193 -3.74 1.75 -5.37
CA LEU A 193 -2.88 2.86 -5.78
C LEU A 193 -2.39 2.76 -7.23
N SER A 194 -2.77 1.69 -7.96
CA SER A 194 -2.33 1.47 -9.34
C SER A 194 -3.29 2.08 -10.37
N SER A 195 -2.83 2.13 -11.63
CA SER A 195 -3.69 2.45 -12.77
C SER A 195 -4.82 1.44 -13.01
N ARG A 196 -4.76 0.27 -12.36
CA ARG A 196 -5.75 -0.82 -12.47
C ARG A 196 -6.76 -0.84 -11.32
N ARG A 197 -6.81 0.20 -10.48
CA ARG A 197 -7.69 0.28 -9.29
C ARG A 197 -9.18 0.10 -9.58
N GLU A 198 -9.63 0.46 -10.77
CA GLU A 198 -11.02 0.28 -11.22
C GLU A 198 -11.29 -1.14 -11.77
N GLY A 199 -10.24 -1.93 -12.00
CA GLY A 199 -10.33 -3.31 -12.45
C GLY A 199 -10.55 -4.30 -11.30
N PRO A 200 -10.78 -5.58 -11.60
CA PRO A 200 -10.99 -6.59 -10.58
C PRO A 200 -9.72 -6.87 -9.76
N PHE A 201 -9.87 -7.00 -8.42
CA PHE A 201 -8.85 -7.57 -7.54
C PHE A 201 -9.27 -8.98 -7.14
N VAL A 202 -8.56 -9.99 -7.65
CA VAL A 202 -8.85 -11.41 -7.42
C VAL A 202 -7.77 -12.00 -6.52
N ALA A 203 -8.14 -12.42 -5.31
CA ALA A 203 -7.23 -13.05 -4.37
C ALA A 203 -7.44 -14.57 -4.34
N ILE A 204 -6.34 -15.32 -4.35
CA ILE A 204 -6.32 -16.78 -4.23
C ILE A 204 -5.22 -17.16 -3.24
N ASN A 205 -5.57 -18.00 -2.27
CA ASN A 205 -4.59 -18.67 -1.44
C ASN A 205 -4.36 -20.08 -2.00
N ALA A 206 -3.16 -20.33 -2.52
CA ALA A 206 -2.80 -21.62 -3.13
C ALA A 206 -2.75 -22.75 -2.10
N GLY A 207 -2.34 -22.44 -0.85
CA GLY A 207 -2.29 -23.41 0.24
C GLY A 207 -3.65 -23.84 0.82
N ALA A 208 -4.71 -23.06 0.54
CA ALA A 208 -6.05 -23.36 1.03
C ALA A 208 -6.85 -24.27 0.10
N LEU A 209 -6.38 -24.52 -1.13
CA LEU A 209 -7.06 -25.33 -2.13
C LEU A 209 -6.47 -26.74 -2.21
N ALA A 210 -7.32 -27.74 -2.36
CA ALA A 210 -6.85 -29.09 -2.66
C ALA A 210 -6.13 -29.10 -4.02
N GLU A 211 -5.01 -29.82 -4.13
CA GLU A 211 -4.16 -29.85 -5.33
C GLU A 211 -4.95 -30.14 -6.63
N SER A 212 -5.90 -31.07 -6.57
CA SER A 212 -6.79 -31.43 -7.69
C SER A 212 -7.72 -30.31 -8.14
N VAL A 213 -7.92 -29.28 -7.33
CA VAL A 213 -8.85 -28.18 -7.59
C VAL A 213 -8.12 -26.91 -8.02
N VAL A 214 -6.87 -26.72 -7.56
CA VAL A 214 -6.07 -25.51 -7.82
C VAL A 214 -5.98 -25.20 -9.31
N GLU A 215 -5.66 -26.18 -10.15
CA GLU A 215 -5.55 -25.97 -11.58
C GLU A 215 -6.88 -25.51 -12.21
N SER A 216 -7.98 -26.18 -11.87
CA SER A 216 -9.29 -25.83 -12.38
C SER A 216 -9.77 -24.44 -11.92
N GLU A 217 -9.45 -24.07 -10.67
CA GLU A 217 -9.75 -22.72 -10.16
C GLU A 217 -8.92 -21.64 -10.87
N LEU A 218 -7.63 -21.88 -11.05
CA LEU A 218 -6.71 -20.90 -11.63
C LEU A 218 -6.93 -20.75 -13.14
N PHE A 219 -6.90 -21.86 -13.88
CA PHE A 219 -6.87 -21.85 -15.34
C PHE A 219 -8.27 -22.02 -15.98
N GLY A 220 -9.27 -22.52 -15.22
CA GLY A 220 -10.57 -22.90 -15.75
C GLY A 220 -10.52 -24.25 -16.51
N HIS A 221 -11.66 -24.73 -16.94
CA HIS A 221 -11.75 -25.98 -17.71
C HIS A 221 -12.87 -25.96 -18.74
N GLU A 222 -12.70 -26.74 -19.80
CA GLU A 222 -13.73 -27.08 -20.77
C GLU A 222 -14.46 -28.35 -20.32
N PRO A 223 -15.69 -28.59 -20.81
CA PRO A 223 -16.43 -29.82 -20.52
C PRO A 223 -15.65 -31.05 -20.93
N GLY A 224 -15.53 -32.04 -20.03
CA GLY A 224 -14.81 -33.30 -20.29
C GLY A 224 -13.30 -33.23 -19.96
N ALA A 225 -12.78 -32.14 -19.46
CA ALA A 225 -11.34 -32.00 -19.11
C ALA A 225 -10.89 -33.03 -18.06
N PHE A 226 -11.77 -33.42 -17.14
CA PHE A 226 -11.53 -34.44 -16.11
C PHE A 226 -12.85 -35.06 -15.64
N THR A 227 -12.79 -36.13 -14.86
CA THR A 227 -13.96 -36.79 -14.30
C THR A 227 -14.75 -35.85 -13.39
N GLY A 228 -15.96 -35.43 -13.82
CA GLY A 228 -16.78 -34.44 -13.12
C GLY A 228 -16.83 -33.05 -13.77
N ALA A 229 -16.04 -32.77 -14.79
CA ALA A 229 -16.08 -31.52 -15.57
C ALA A 229 -17.30 -31.53 -16.56
N GLN A 230 -18.49 -31.31 -16.02
CA GLN A 230 -19.74 -31.36 -16.84
C GLN A 230 -20.01 -30.04 -17.59
N LYS A 231 -19.54 -28.90 -17.06
CA LYS A 231 -19.77 -27.57 -17.62
C LYS A 231 -18.43 -26.83 -17.73
N ARG A 232 -18.36 -25.91 -18.70
CA ARG A 232 -17.26 -24.96 -18.83
C ARG A 232 -17.16 -24.08 -17.58
N ARG A 233 -15.94 -23.86 -17.10
CA ARG A 233 -15.64 -22.95 -16.00
C ARG A 233 -14.57 -21.94 -16.40
N ILE A 234 -14.85 -20.65 -16.15
CA ILE A 234 -13.89 -19.56 -16.32
C ILE A 234 -12.89 -19.60 -15.15
N GLY A 235 -11.59 -19.59 -15.45
CA GLY A 235 -10.53 -19.55 -14.46
C GLY A 235 -10.32 -18.17 -13.83
N LYS A 236 -9.67 -18.15 -12.68
CA LYS A 236 -9.37 -16.88 -11.97
C LYS A 236 -8.42 -15.97 -12.74
N PHE A 237 -7.52 -16.52 -13.56
CA PHE A 237 -6.65 -15.70 -14.44
C PHE A 237 -7.50 -14.96 -15.47
N GLU A 238 -8.43 -15.62 -16.11
CA GLU A 238 -9.34 -15.00 -17.08
C GLU A 238 -10.27 -13.99 -16.40
N PHE A 239 -10.77 -14.31 -15.20
CA PHE A 239 -11.64 -13.42 -14.42
C PHE A 239 -10.93 -12.14 -13.96
N ALA A 240 -9.60 -12.20 -13.72
CA ALA A 240 -8.78 -11.05 -13.30
C ALA A 240 -8.36 -10.13 -14.46
N ASN A 241 -8.78 -10.43 -15.70
CA ASN A 241 -8.38 -9.66 -16.88
C ASN A 241 -8.77 -8.17 -16.75
N GLY A 242 -7.85 -7.28 -17.13
CA GLY A 242 -7.96 -5.83 -16.90
C GLY A 242 -7.62 -5.37 -15.47
N GLY A 243 -7.37 -6.29 -14.53
CA GLY A 243 -7.15 -6.01 -13.12
C GLY A 243 -5.87 -6.58 -12.53
N THR A 244 -5.97 -7.07 -11.29
CA THR A 244 -4.85 -7.62 -10.51
C THR A 244 -5.22 -8.97 -9.93
N LEU A 245 -4.34 -9.96 -10.09
CA LEU A 245 -4.44 -11.25 -9.43
C LEU A 245 -3.41 -11.32 -8.28
N PHE A 246 -3.90 -11.61 -7.09
CA PHE A 246 -3.07 -11.86 -5.90
C PHE A 246 -2.99 -13.37 -5.61
N LEU A 247 -1.78 -13.93 -5.64
CA LEU A 247 -1.49 -15.32 -5.35
C LEU A 247 -0.78 -15.40 -3.99
N ASP A 248 -1.47 -15.83 -2.94
CA ASP A 248 -0.87 -16.06 -1.62
C ASP A 248 -0.37 -17.50 -1.49
N GLU A 249 0.69 -17.69 -0.71
CA GLU A 249 1.35 -18.97 -0.44
C GLU A 249 1.77 -19.73 -1.70
N ILE A 250 2.43 -19.01 -2.64
CA ILE A 250 2.85 -19.62 -3.94
C ILE A 250 3.81 -20.79 -3.76
N GLU A 251 4.55 -20.87 -2.65
CA GLU A 251 5.39 -22.00 -2.29
C GLU A 251 4.64 -23.32 -2.12
N SER A 252 3.32 -23.24 -1.91
CA SER A 252 2.45 -24.42 -1.73
C SER A 252 1.97 -25.03 -3.06
N MET A 253 2.27 -24.38 -4.21
CA MET A 253 1.88 -24.88 -5.52
C MET A 253 2.70 -26.10 -5.93
N SER A 254 2.04 -27.12 -6.51
CA SER A 254 2.75 -28.26 -7.13
C SER A 254 3.61 -27.82 -8.31
N LEU A 255 4.65 -28.57 -8.64
CA LEU A 255 5.55 -28.27 -9.74
C LEU A 255 4.82 -28.14 -11.09
N ASP A 256 3.75 -28.89 -11.31
CA ASP A 256 2.94 -28.84 -12.54
C ASP A 256 2.19 -27.51 -12.66
N VAL A 257 1.62 -26.99 -11.56
CA VAL A 257 0.99 -25.67 -11.53
C VAL A 257 2.03 -24.57 -11.74
N GLN A 258 3.25 -24.72 -11.17
CA GLN A 258 4.35 -23.78 -11.36
C GLN A 258 4.79 -23.68 -12.83
N VAL A 259 4.80 -24.79 -13.58
CA VAL A 259 5.09 -24.80 -15.04
C VAL A 259 4.07 -23.98 -15.82
N LYS A 260 2.78 -24.20 -15.54
CA LYS A 260 1.69 -23.46 -16.20
C LYS A 260 1.71 -21.97 -15.85
N LEU A 261 2.00 -21.66 -14.58
CA LEU A 261 2.15 -20.28 -14.13
C LEU A 261 3.32 -19.57 -14.82
N LEU A 262 4.48 -20.24 -14.96
CA LEU A 262 5.62 -19.68 -15.67
C LEU A 262 5.27 -19.34 -17.13
N ARG A 263 4.61 -20.25 -17.84
CA ARG A 263 4.17 -20.01 -19.22
C ARG A 263 3.23 -18.80 -19.31
N LEU A 264 2.26 -18.72 -18.42
CA LEU A 264 1.34 -17.57 -18.34
C LEU A 264 2.06 -16.24 -18.08
N LEU A 265 3.07 -16.23 -17.18
CA LEU A 265 3.88 -15.04 -16.88
C LEU A 265 4.72 -14.58 -18.08
N GLN A 266 5.18 -15.53 -18.91
CA GLN A 266 6.02 -15.26 -20.08
C GLN A 266 5.19 -14.82 -21.30
N GLU A 267 4.15 -15.58 -21.61
CA GLU A 267 3.38 -15.42 -22.85
C GLU A 267 2.13 -14.50 -22.69
N ARG A 268 1.71 -14.25 -21.46
CA ARG A 268 0.51 -13.47 -21.14
C ARG A 268 -0.76 -14.03 -21.81
N VAL A 269 -0.83 -15.36 -21.86
CA VAL A 269 -1.99 -16.11 -22.35
C VAL A 269 -2.36 -17.18 -21.35
N VAL A 270 -3.63 -17.57 -21.32
CA VAL A 270 -4.10 -18.73 -20.55
C VAL A 270 -4.80 -19.72 -21.49
N GLU A 271 -4.59 -21.00 -21.23
CA GLU A 271 -5.29 -22.11 -21.86
C GLU A 271 -6.09 -22.85 -20.79
N ARG A 272 -7.40 -23.10 -21.05
CA ARG A 272 -8.22 -23.85 -20.11
C ARG A 272 -7.88 -25.33 -20.15
N LEU A 273 -8.02 -26.01 -19.01
CA LEU A 273 -7.83 -27.44 -18.94
C LEU A 273 -8.75 -28.18 -19.94
N GLY A 274 -8.17 -29.07 -20.75
CA GLY A 274 -8.90 -29.78 -21.80
C GLY A 274 -9.31 -28.94 -22.99
N GLY A 275 -8.87 -27.69 -23.09
CA GLY A 275 -9.04 -26.81 -24.23
C GLY A 275 -7.73 -26.58 -24.97
N ASN A 276 -7.81 -25.99 -26.19
CA ASN A 276 -6.66 -25.59 -27.00
C ASN A 276 -6.71 -24.10 -27.38
N GLN A 277 -7.64 -23.36 -26.80
CA GLN A 277 -7.81 -21.92 -27.09
C GLN A 277 -6.87 -21.11 -26.21
N LEU A 278 -5.97 -20.35 -26.83
CA LEU A 278 -5.12 -19.36 -26.15
C LEU A 278 -5.93 -18.08 -25.96
N ILE A 279 -6.09 -17.66 -24.71
CA ILE A 279 -6.83 -16.47 -24.30
C ILE A 279 -5.81 -15.43 -23.84
N PRO A 280 -5.67 -14.27 -24.53
CA PRO A 280 -4.75 -13.22 -24.11
C PRO A 280 -5.20 -12.57 -22.81
N LEU A 281 -4.23 -12.25 -21.94
CA LEU A 281 -4.47 -11.67 -20.62
C LEU A 281 -3.71 -10.35 -20.46
N ASP A 282 -4.42 -9.33 -20.05
CA ASP A 282 -3.85 -8.08 -19.55
C ASP A 282 -4.06 -7.99 -18.04
N ILE A 283 -3.21 -8.69 -17.26
CA ILE A 283 -3.29 -8.75 -15.81
C ILE A 283 -1.98 -8.36 -15.16
N ARG A 284 -2.07 -7.76 -13.96
CA ARG A 284 -0.95 -7.60 -13.05
C ARG A 284 -0.96 -8.74 -12.04
N ILE A 285 0.20 -9.37 -11.80
CA ILE A 285 0.32 -10.45 -10.82
C ILE A 285 1.09 -9.96 -9.59
N ILE A 286 0.51 -10.18 -8.42
CA ILE A 286 1.14 -9.99 -7.12
C ILE A 286 1.21 -11.36 -6.46
N ALA A 287 2.41 -11.89 -6.32
CA ALA A 287 2.66 -13.17 -5.65
C ALA A 287 3.15 -12.92 -4.23
N ALA A 288 2.76 -13.77 -3.28
CA ALA A 288 3.21 -13.68 -1.90
C ALA A 288 3.68 -15.02 -1.36
N THR A 289 4.74 -14.97 -0.54
CA THR A 289 5.35 -16.13 0.10
C THR A 289 5.83 -15.80 1.51
N LYS A 290 5.88 -16.81 2.36
CA LYS A 290 6.50 -16.77 3.70
C LYS A 290 7.88 -17.39 3.74
N GLU A 291 8.26 -18.16 2.70
CA GLU A 291 9.55 -18.86 2.59
C GLU A 291 10.49 -18.16 1.61
N ASP A 292 11.78 -18.40 1.75
CA ASP A 292 12.75 -18.04 0.74
C ASP A 292 12.62 -18.98 -0.47
N LEU A 293 12.03 -18.47 -1.56
CA LEU A 293 11.82 -19.25 -2.79
C LEU A 293 13.13 -19.70 -3.45
N ARG A 294 14.25 -19.01 -3.21
CA ARG A 294 15.56 -19.43 -3.69
C ARG A 294 15.98 -20.72 -3.00
N THR A 295 15.91 -20.73 -1.68
CA THR A 295 16.18 -21.94 -0.87
C THR A 295 15.22 -23.08 -1.24
N ALA A 296 13.94 -22.79 -1.46
CA ALA A 296 12.96 -23.78 -1.92
C ALA A 296 13.31 -24.34 -3.31
N ALA A 297 13.86 -23.51 -4.21
CA ALA A 297 14.30 -23.93 -5.53
C ALA A 297 15.54 -24.83 -5.44
N ASP A 298 16.51 -24.48 -4.61
CA ASP A 298 17.71 -25.31 -4.38
C ASP A 298 17.34 -26.70 -3.80
N GLN A 299 16.22 -26.79 -3.07
CA GLN A 299 15.66 -28.04 -2.53
C GLN A 299 14.74 -28.79 -3.51
N GLY A 300 14.53 -28.27 -4.72
CA GLY A 300 13.65 -28.90 -5.73
C GLY A 300 12.15 -28.78 -5.45
N ARG A 301 11.72 -28.00 -4.44
CA ARG A 301 10.30 -27.74 -4.10
C ARG A 301 9.70 -26.61 -4.93
N PHE A 302 10.53 -25.74 -5.46
CA PHE A 302 10.12 -24.62 -6.31
C PHE A 302 11.00 -24.58 -7.56
N ARG A 303 10.47 -24.10 -8.67
CA ARG A 303 11.25 -24.00 -9.92
C ARG A 303 12.11 -22.74 -9.92
N ALA A 304 13.38 -22.88 -10.23
CA ALA A 304 14.32 -21.75 -10.30
C ALA A 304 13.94 -20.73 -11.39
N ASP A 305 13.45 -21.21 -12.56
CA ASP A 305 13.01 -20.33 -13.65
C ASP A 305 11.79 -19.47 -13.27
N LEU A 306 10.84 -20.02 -12.54
CA LEU A 306 9.69 -19.29 -12.01
C LEU A 306 10.14 -18.27 -10.95
N TYR A 307 11.05 -18.64 -10.05
CA TYR A 307 11.61 -17.71 -9.07
C TYR A 307 12.21 -16.47 -9.74
N TYR A 308 13.09 -16.65 -10.73
CA TYR A 308 13.70 -15.51 -11.44
C TYR A 308 12.67 -14.66 -12.20
N ARG A 309 11.59 -15.27 -12.69
CA ARG A 309 10.53 -14.54 -13.38
C ARG A 309 9.66 -13.71 -12.42
N LEU A 310 9.43 -14.18 -11.19
CA LEU A 310 8.67 -13.48 -10.15
C LEU A 310 9.50 -12.44 -9.40
N ASN A 311 10.80 -12.68 -9.20
CA ASN A 311 11.68 -11.85 -8.39
C ASN A 311 12.19 -10.59 -9.11
N VAL A 312 11.34 -9.94 -9.90
CA VAL A 312 11.65 -8.68 -10.60
C VAL A 312 11.50 -7.48 -9.65
N ALA A 313 10.43 -7.46 -8.88
CA ALA A 313 10.13 -6.40 -7.91
C ALA A 313 9.82 -7.01 -6.54
N PRO A 314 10.84 -7.44 -5.77
CA PRO A 314 10.64 -7.98 -4.43
C PRO A 314 10.27 -6.88 -3.44
N LEU A 315 9.25 -7.15 -2.61
CA LEU A 315 8.79 -6.28 -1.54
C LEU A 315 8.76 -7.06 -0.23
N ARG A 316 9.65 -6.71 0.71
CA ARG A 316 9.71 -7.36 2.01
C ARG A 316 8.86 -6.65 3.05
N ILE A 317 7.96 -7.38 3.69
CA ILE A 317 7.20 -6.88 4.84
C ILE A 317 8.02 -7.17 6.11
N PRO A 318 8.36 -6.15 6.90
CA PRO A 318 9.07 -6.36 8.16
C PRO A 318 8.16 -7.12 9.15
N PRO A 319 8.67 -8.15 9.84
CA PRO A 319 7.92 -8.80 10.91
C PRO A 319 7.66 -7.81 12.06
N LEU A 320 6.63 -8.10 12.86
CA LEU A 320 6.16 -7.17 13.88
C LEU A 320 7.23 -6.84 14.93
N ARG A 321 8.09 -7.80 15.29
CA ARG A 321 9.23 -7.60 16.21
C ARG A 321 10.27 -6.57 15.70
N GLU A 322 10.37 -6.34 14.40
CA GLU A 322 11.26 -5.33 13.80
C GLU A 322 10.62 -3.92 13.75
N ARG A 323 9.36 -3.78 14.21
CA ARG A 323 8.57 -2.55 14.13
C ARG A 323 8.50 -1.77 15.45
N GLY A 324 9.08 -2.27 16.54
CA GLY A 324 9.22 -1.56 17.82
C GLY A 324 7.90 -1.01 18.36
N GLU A 325 7.84 0.31 18.58
CA GLU A 325 6.66 1.00 19.15
C GLU A 325 5.39 0.89 18.29
N ASP A 326 5.46 0.50 17.03
CA ASP A 326 4.27 0.23 16.22
C ASP A 326 3.39 -0.88 16.83
N ILE A 327 3.97 -1.77 17.64
CA ILE A 327 3.23 -2.81 18.35
C ILE A 327 2.11 -2.18 19.20
N LEU A 328 2.44 -1.14 19.97
CA LEU A 328 1.46 -0.48 20.85
C LEU A 328 0.43 0.31 20.04
N VAL A 329 0.84 0.98 18.97
CA VAL A 329 -0.06 1.74 18.07
C VAL A 329 -1.06 0.80 17.41
N LEU A 330 -0.58 -0.33 16.87
CA LEU A 330 -1.43 -1.35 16.25
C LEU A 330 -2.36 -2.02 17.26
N PHE A 331 -1.84 -2.38 18.42
CA PHE A 331 -2.65 -2.98 19.49
C PHE A 331 -3.82 -2.08 19.88
N GLN A 332 -3.53 -0.79 20.15
CA GLN A 332 -4.57 0.18 20.51
C GLN A 332 -5.58 0.38 19.38
N HIS A 333 -5.12 0.40 18.13
CA HIS A 333 -5.99 0.45 16.96
C HIS A 333 -6.95 -0.74 16.91
N PHE A 334 -6.45 -1.97 17.10
CA PHE A 334 -7.28 -3.18 17.07
C PHE A 334 -8.23 -3.26 18.27
N ALA A 335 -7.74 -2.91 19.46
CA ALA A 335 -8.57 -2.88 20.68
C ALA A 335 -9.72 -1.87 20.56
N ASN A 336 -9.43 -0.66 20.05
CA ASN A 336 -10.48 0.36 19.83
C ASN A 336 -11.48 -0.10 18.76
N THR A 337 -11.01 -0.69 17.66
CA THR A 337 -11.87 -1.21 16.60
C THR A 337 -12.79 -2.32 17.13
N ALA A 338 -12.26 -3.21 17.94
CA ALA A 338 -13.03 -4.26 18.60
C ALA A 338 -14.05 -3.70 19.61
N SER A 339 -13.66 -2.71 20.43
CA SER A 339 -14.55 -2.04 21.37
C SER A 339 -15.74 -1.39 20.65
N VAL A 340 -15.51 -0.69 19.55
CA VAL A 340 -16.58 -0.09 18.73
C VAL A 340 -17.48 -1.17 18.13
N ARG A 341 -16.90 -2.26 17.60
CA ARG A 341 -17.67 -3.37 16.99
C ARG A 341 -18.61 -4.05 18.01
N HIS A 342 -18.15 -4.20 19.24
CA HIS A 342 -18.90 -4.89 20.31
C HIS A 342 -19.71 -3.93 21.19
N GLY A 343 -19.70 -2.62 20.93
CA GLY A 343 -20.40 -1.60 21.74
C GLY A 343 -19.85 -1.48 23.17
N LEU A 344 -18.57 -1.77 23.37
CA LEU A 344 -17.89 -1.74 24.66
C LEU A 344 -17.11 -0.44 24.85
N PRO A 345 -16.94 0.03 26.10
CA PRO A 345 -16.11 1.20 26.37
C PRO A 345 -14.64 0.89 26.06
N ALA A 346 -13.91 1.89 25.57
CA ALA A 346 -12.47 1.78 25.36
C ALA A 346 -11.76 1.54 26.70
N ARG A 347 -10.79 0.63 26.70
CA ARG A 347 -9.99 0.26 27.90
C ARG A 347 -8.58 0.80 27.75
N GLU A 348 -7.99 1.24 28.86
CA GLU A 348 -6.61 1.69 28.92
C GLU A 348 -5.65 0.55 29.23
N LEU A 349 -4.52 0.52 28.52
CA LEU A 349 -3.44 -0.43 28.76
C LEU A 349 -2.71 -0.09 30.05
N GLN A 350 -2.60 -1.07 30.95
CA GLN A 350 -1.77 -0.97 32.14
C GLN A 350 -0.27 -0.98 31.78
N PRO A 351 0.60 -0.34 32.57
CA PRO A 351 2.04 -0.33 32.29
C PRO A 351 2.67 -1.73 32.17
N SER A 352 2.24 -2.69 32.98
CA SER A 352 2.66 -4.09 32.91
C SER A 352 2.28 -4.76 31.59
N GLN A 353 1.06 -4.50 31.09
CA GLN A 353 0.59 -5.03 29.81
C GLN A 353 1.37 -4.42 28.62
N ARG A 354 1.70 -3.12 28.69
CA ARG A 354 2.57 -2.48 27.67
C ARG A 354 3.93 -3.12 27.60
N ALA A 355 4.56 -3.37 28.78
CA ALA A 355 5.86 -4.03 28.82
C ALA A 355 5.81 -5.45 28.26
N MET A 356 4.72 -6.20 28.53
CA MET A 356 4.48 -7.55 28.02
C MET A 356 4.35 -7.53 26.49
N LEU A 357 3.53 -6.64 25.92
CA LEU A 357 3.34 -6.50 24.48
C LEU A 357 4.66 -6.21 23.74
N LEU A 358 5.52 -5.35 24.31
CA LEU A 358 6.80 -4.98 23.69
C LEU A 358 7.87 -6.10 23.79
N ARG A 359 7.78 -6.98 24.78
CA ARG A 359 8.71 -8.11 24.95
C ARG A 359 8.32 -9.34 24.16
N HIS A 360 7.04 -9.47 23.81
CA HIS A 360 6.55 -10.64 23.09
C HIS A 360 7.12 -10.69 21.66
N PRO A 361 7.60 -11.85 21.17
CA PRO A 361 8.25 -12.01 19.87
C PRO A 361 7.28 -11.95 18.67
N TRP A 362 5.99 -12.13 18.91
CA TRP A 362 4.90 -12.08 17.91
C TRP A 362 5.11 -13.05 16.74
N PRO A 363 5.21 -14.37 16.98
CA PRO A 363 5.37 -15.35 15.90
C PRO A 363 4.21 -15.34 14.89
N GLY A 364 2.99 -15.01 15.32
CA GLY A 364 1.82 -14.80 14.45
C GLY A 364 1.67 -13.36 13.93
N ASN A 365 2.67 -12.47 14.18
CA ASN A 365 2.73 -11.11 13.71
C ASN A 365 1.45 -10.29 13.98
N VAL A 366 0.99 -9.51 12.99
CA VAL A 366 -0.19 -8.63 13.12
C VAL A 366 -1.48 -9.40 13.38
N ARG A 367 -1.60 -10.64 12.87
CA ARG A 367 -2.79 -11.49 13.11
C ARG A 367 -2.91 -11.87 14.57
N GLU A 368 -1.82 -12.25 15.21
CA GLU A 368 -1.76 -12.56 16.63
C GLU A 368 -2.04 -11.31 17.48
N LEU A 369 -1.41 -10.19 17.14
CA LEU A 369 -1.64 -8.90 17.80
C LEU A 369 -3.10 -8.45 17.70
N GLN A 370 -3.74 -8.66 16.57
CA GLN A 370 -5.17 -8.35 16.36
C GLN A 370 -6.05 -9.18 17.30
N ASN A 371 -5.77 -10.49 17.40
CA ASN A 371 -6.50 -11.38 18.32
C ASN A 371 -6.30 -10.95 19.78
N ALA A 372 -5.07 -10.59 20.18
CA ALA A 372 -4.78 -10.08 21.52
C ALA A 372 -5.54 -8.75 21.79
N GLY A 373 -5.60 -7.83 20.81
CA GLY A 373 -6.38 -6.58 20.91
C GLY A 373 -7.88 -6.83 21.06
N GLU A 374 -8.43 -7.80 20.34
CA GLU A 374 -9.85 -8.18 20.46
C GLU A 374 -10.16 -8.81 21.82
N ARG A 375 -9.32 -9.74 22.31
CA ARG A 375 -9.43 -10.32 23.65
C ARG A 375 -9.37 -9.25 24.73
N PHE A 376 -8.47 -8.28 24.61
CA PHE A 376 -8.36 -7.16 25.54
C PHE A 376 -9.64 -6.32 25.58
N ALA A 377 -10.22 -5.98 24.41
CA ALA A 377 -11.47 -5.24 24.33
C ALA A 377 -12.63 -5.97 25.02
N LEU A 378 -12.68 -7.30 24.87
CA LEU A 378 -13.68 -8.17 25.51
C LEU A 378 -13.43 -8.38 27.02
N GLY A 379 -12.32 -7.88 27.59
CA GLY A 379 -11.99 -8.07 29.00
C GLY A 379 -11.38 -9.42 29.34
N LEU A 380 -10.96 -10.17 28.33
CA LEU A 380 -10.30 -11.45 28.48
C LEU A 380 -8.79 -11.28 28.67
N ASP A 381 -8.12 -12.34 29.09
CA ASP A 381 -6.66 -12.39 29.11
C ASP A 381 -6.11 -12.23 27.70
N LEU A 382 -4.94 -11.57 27.55
CA LEU A 382 -4.28 -11.31 26.26
C LEU A 382 -3.94 -12.61 25.50
N GLY A 383 -3.81 -13.73 26.21
CA GLY A 383 -3.46 -15.03 25.62
C GLY A 383 -2.02 -15.09 25.11
N LEU A 384 -1.16 -14.27 25.70
CA LEU A 384 0.26 -14.26 25.40
C LEU A 384 0.96 -15.23 26.34
N GLU A 385 1.14 -16.48 25.91
CA GLU A 385 1.97 -17.44 26.61
C GLU A 385 3.44 -17.12 26.26
N LEU A 386 4.16 -16.53 27.20
CA LEU A 386 5.61 -16.48 27.12
C LEU A 386 6.10 -17.92 27.28
N SER A 387 6.74 -18.49 26.27
CA SER A 387 7.39 -19.80 26.37
C SER A 387 8.33 -19.80 27.57
N LEU A 388 8.35 -20.90 28.32
CA LEU A 388 9.25 -21.06 29.49
C LEU A 388 10.72 -20.77 29.14
N GLU A 389 11.12 -20.94 27.87
CA GLU A 389 12.45 -20.63 27.37
C GLU A 389 12.72 -19.11 27.26
N GLU A 390 11.69 -18.27 27.08
CA GLU A 390 11.81 -16.80 26.97
C GLU A 390 11.73 -16.10 28.33
N GLN A 391 11.33 -16.80 29.39
CA GLN A 391 11.38 -16.31 30.77
C GLN A 391 12.78 -16.42 31.39
N LEU A 392 13.67 -17.16 30.74
CA LEU A 392 15.08 -17.24 31.15
C LEU A 392 15.80 -15.99 30.69
N PRO A 393 16.49 -15.25 31.58
CA PRO A 393 17.37 -14.14 31.16
C PRO A 393 18.40 -14.70 30.16
N GLN A 394 18.55 -14.07 28.98
CA GLN A 394 19.57 -14.44 27.98
C GLN A 394 21.02 -14.47 28.51
N ALA A 395 21.25 -14.02 29.72
CA ALA A 395 22.51 -14.13 30.42
C ALA A 395 22.88 -15.57 30.87
N ALA A 396 21.94 -16.52 30.77
CA ALA A 396 22.16 -17.88 31.27
C ALA A 396 22.68 -18.89 30.23
N THR A 397 22.95 -18.47 28.99
CA THR A 397 23.40 -19.38 27.90
C THR A 397 24.94 -19.47 27.77
N SER A 398 25.70 -18.67 28.49
CA SER A 398 27.17 -18.72 28.53
C SER A 398 27.66 -19.03 29.93
N GLY A 399 27.97 -20.28 30.21
CA GLY A 399 28.50 -20.71 31.49
C GLY A 399 28.37 -22.24 31.68
N ASN A 400 29.06 -22.79 32.69
CA ASN A 400 28.87 -24.20 33.05
C ASN A 400 27.50 -24.44 33.72
N LEU A 401 27.06 -25.70 33.86
CA LEU A 401 25.76 -26.07 34.43
C LEU A 401 25.49 -25.38 35.78
N SER A 402 26.52 -25.28 36.61
CA SER A 402 26.41 -24.67 37.96
C SER A 402 26.09 -23.18 37.87
N GLU A 403 26.72 -22.44 36.96
CA GLU A 403 26.47 -21.02 36.74
C GLU A 403 25.09 -20.77 36.13
N GLN A 404 24.63 -21.64 35.25
CA GLN A 404 23.29 -21.56 34.67
C GLN A 404 22.21 -21.79 35.72
N VAL A 405 22.40 -22.79 36.60
CA VAL A 405 21.48 -23.09 37.71
C VAL A 405 21.45 -21.92 38.72
N GLU A 406 22.59 -21.33 39.05
CA GLU A 406 22.65 -20.16 39.95
C GLU A 406 21.97 -18.92 39.34
N ALA A 407 22.16 -18.65 38.03
CA ALA A 407 21.49 -17.56 37.35
C ALA A 407 19.97 -17.75 37.30
N PHE A 408 19.51 -18.96 37.03
CA PHE A 408 18.09 -19.31 37.05
C PHE A 408 17.47 -19.17 38.47
N GLU A 409 18.14 -19.68 39.47
CA GLU A 409 17.72 -19.55 40.85
C GLU A 409 17.60 -18.07 41.28
N ARG A 410 18.60 -17.27 40.98
CA ARG A 410 18.58 -15.82 41.24
C ARG A 410 17.41 -15.12 40.55
N ALA A 411 17.16 -15.43 39.27
CA ALA A 411 16.06 -14.84 38.49
C ALA A 411 14.69 -15.19 39.07
N LEU A 412 14.51 -16.45 39.50
CA LEU A 412 13.27 -16.94 40.07
C LEU A 412 12.97 -16.29 41.42
N ILE A 413 13.98 -16.15 42.28
CA ILE A 413 13.85 -15.46 43.58
C ILE A 413 13.58 -13.97 43.37
N ALA A 414 14.27 -13.31 42.43
CA ALA A 414 14.08 -11.89 42.11
C ALA A 414 12.68 -11.60 41.53
N ALA A 415 12.17 -12.48 40.67
CA ALA A 415 10.82 -12.36 40.12
C ALA A 415 9.75 -12.51 41.20
N GLU A 416 9.92 -13.43 42.14
CA GLU A 416 8.98 -13.61 43.22
C GLU A 416 9.05 -12.51 44.28
N LEU A 417 10.22 -11.88 44.47
CA LEU A 417 10.38 -10.67 45.30
C LEU A 417 9.61 -9.46 44.77
N THR A 418 9.44 -9.32 43.43
CA THR A 418 8.64 -8.24 42.83
C THR A 418 7.14 -8.46 42.97
N ARG A 419 6.69 -9.66 43.32
CA ARG A 419 5.31 -9.91 43.68
C ARG A 419 5.11 -9.50 45.14
N SER A 420 4.00 -8.82 45.43
CA SER A 420 3.72 -8.25 46.75
C SER A 420 3.58 -9.35 47.83
N HIS A 421 4.67 -9.71 48.46
CA HIS A 421 4.69 -10.60 49.65
C HIS A 421 4.82 -9.78 50.92
N ASN A 422 3.90 -10.02 51.87
CA ASN A 422 3.85 -9.28 53.14
C ASN A 422 4.89 -9.75 54.16
N SER A 423 5.59 -10.88 53.92
CA SER A 423 6.60 -11.43 54.83
C SER A 423 7.54 -12.42 54.14
N LEU A 424 8.74 -12.59 54.69
CA LEU A 424 9.68 -13.66 54.30
C LEU A 424 9.08 -15.08 54.37
N ARG A 425 8.08 -15.29 55.25
CA ARG A 425 7.39 -16.56 55.38
C ARG A 425 6.49 -16.83 54.17
N SER A 426 5.71 -15.86 53.74
CA SER A 426 4.86 -16.00 52.53
C SER A 426 5.68 -16.17 51.26
N LEU A 427 6.83 -15.52 51.15
CA LEU A 427 7.78 -15.71 50.04
C LEU A 427 8.38 -17.15 50.07
N ALA A 428 8.74 -17.64 51.23
CA ALA A 428 9.27 -19.01 51.38
C ALA A 428 8.21 -20.09 51.03
N GLU A 429 6.96 -19.86 51.41
CA GLU A 429 5.82 -20.73 51.06
C GLU A 429 5.54 -20.71 49.56
N ALA A 430 5.59 -19.52 48.92
CA ALA A 430 5.39 -19.38 47.48
C ALA A 430 6.49 -20.07 46.65
N LEU A 431 7.74 -20.02 47.11
CA LEU A 431 8.87 -20.69 46.46
C LEU A 431 9.01 -22.18 46.89
N GLY A 432 8.20 -22.68 47.81
CA GLY A 432 8.26 -24.07 48.27
C GLY A 432 9.56 -24.44 49.00
N VAL A 433 10.26 -23.47 49.61
CA VAL A 433 11.56 -23.68 50.28
C VAL A 433 11.48 -23.33 51.78
N PRO A 434 12.26 -24.01 52.67
CA PRO A 434 12.35 -23.63 54.07
C PRO A 434 12.88 -22.19 54.25
N ARG A 435 12.34 -21.45 55.22
CA ARG A 435 12.72 -20.04 55.51
C ARG A 435 14.25 -19.83 55.63
N LYS A 436 14.93 -20.76 56.33
CA LYS A 436 16.39 -20.73 56.49
C LYS A 436 17.11 -20.85 55.13
N THR A 437 16.67 -21.76 54.29
CA THR A 437 17.23 -21.97 52.94
C THR A 437 17.01 -20.76 52.06
N LEU A 438 15.83 -20.11 52.11
CA LEU A 438 15.55 -18.89 51.40
C LEU A 438 16.47 -17.74 51.85
N HIS A 439 16.67 -17.58 53.14
CA HIS A 439 17.57 -16.54 53.70
C HIS A 439 19.00 -16.72 53.19
N ASP A 440 19.52 -17.96 53.19
CA ASP A 440 20.86 -18.27 52.68
C ASP A 440 20.98 -18.01 51.20
N LYS A 441 19.95 -18.29 50.41
CA LYS A 441 19.88 -18.03 48.97
C LYS A 441 19.79 -16.53 48.65
N LEU A 442 18.99 -15.77 49.38
CA LEU A 442 18.92 -14.32 49.26
C LEU A 442 20.28 -13.68 49.51
N ARG A 443 20.98 -14.10 50.60
CA ARG A 443 22.33 -13.62 50.90
C ARG A 443 23.35 -14.03 49.84
N LYS A 444 23.28 -15.27 49.33
CA LYS A 444 24.18 -15.75 48.27
C LYS A 444 24.03 -14.95 46.97
N HIS A 445 22.81 -14.57 46.59
CA HIS A 445 22.54 -13.85 45.37
C HIS A 445 22.50 -12.32 45.53
N GLY A 446 22.77 -11.78 46.72
CA GLY A 446 22.79 -10.33 46.99
C GLY A 446 21.42 -9.67 46.85
N LEU A 447 20.33 -10.39 47.12
CA LEU A 447 18.97 -9.90 47.04
C LEU A 447 18.46 -9.57 48.46
N ASN A 448 17.83 -8.40 48.63
CA ASN A 448 17.30 -7.95 49.93
C ASN A 448 15.75 -7.91 49.86
N PHE A 449 15.11 -8.52 50.84
CA PHE A 449 13.65 -8.44 50.96
C PHE A 449 13.17 -7.02 51.32
N ALA A 450 14.00 -6.22 52.02
CA ALA A 450 13.67 -4.84 52.38
C ALA A 450 13.59 -3.87 51.19
N ASP A 451 14.33 -4.15 50.11
CA ASP A 451 14.34 -3.28 48.91
C ASP A 451 13.08 -3.46 48.04
N ALA A 452 12.26 -4.48 48.32
CA ALA A 452 11.01 -4.80 47.58
C ALA A 452 9.73 -4.30 48.27
N GLY A 453 9.82 -3.36 49.23
CA GLY A 453 8.66 -2.69 49.83
C GLY A 453 8.01 -3.42 51.03
N GLY A 454 8.70 -4.42 51.60
CA GLY A 454 8.26 -5.10 52.84
C GLY A 454 8.78 -4.40 54.08
N SER A 455 7.88 -3.86 54.91
CA SER A 455 8.23 -3.37 56.25
C SER A 455 8.75 -4.50 57.12
N SER A 456 9.92 -4.32 57.72
CA SER A 456 10.48 -5.18 58.75
C SER A 456 9.55 -5.18 59.98
N PRO A 457 9.09 -6.34 60.49
CA PRO A 457 8.57 -6.39 61.83
C PRO A 457 9.77 -6.58 62.79
N GLU A 458 9.81 -5.73 63.79
CA GLU A 458 10.69 -5.79 64.96
C GLU A 458 10.76 -7.21 65.55
N GLU A 459 11.97 -7.55 65.97
CA GLU A 459 12.24 -8.69 66.88
C GLU A 459 11.43 -8.52 68.15
N SER A 460 10.62 -9.50 68.46
CA SER A 460 10.20 -9.79 69.86
C SER A 460 10.03 -11.31 70.01
N ASP A 461 10.95 -11.82 70.85
CA ASP A 461 11.03 -13.12 71.60
C ASP A 461 10.68 -14.42 70.90
#